data_5924ad01e7abb9833eea3acd14f20e57
#
_entry.id   5924ad01e7abb9833eea3acd14f20e57
#
_cell.length_a   1.000
_cell.length_b   1.000
_cell.length_c   1.000
_cell.angle_alpha   90.00
_cell.angle_beta   90.00
_cell.angle_gamma   90.00
#
_symmetry.space_group_name_H-M   'P 1'
#
loop_
_entity.id
_entity.type
_entity.pdbx_description
1 polymer ?
#
loop_
_entity_poly.entity_id
_entity_poly.type
_entity_poly.pdbx_seq_one_letter_code
_entity_poly.pdbx_strand_id
1 'polypeptide(L)'
;MEYEHITHSFEPVYDENSRILILGTLPSVASRENNFYYGHKQNRFWKLLAYLLDEPVPETIDEKKYMLFKNHIAIWDVIQSCDIKGSSDNSIKNVRPTDIRKILETSDIKQIYVNGNKAGALYKKYQLPLTGMEAVTLPSTSPANAAWSFERLCEAWSRILVNL
;
A
#
# COMPACT_ATOMS: atom_id res chain seq x y z
N MET A 1 -6.95 7.66 24.94
CA MET A 1 -7.27 6.59 23.98
C MET A 1 -6.43 5.37 24.29
N GLU A 2 -7.04 4.23 24.36
CA GLU A 2 -6.35 2.97 24.69
C GLU A 2 -5.78 2.31 23.45
N TYR A 3 -4.79 1.45 23.67
CA TYR A 3 -4.25 0.59 22.62
C TYR A 3 -5.25 -0.47 22.22
N GLU A 4 -5.31 -0.73 20.92
CA GLU A 4 -6.11 -1.79 20.33
C GLU A 4 -5.18 -2.70 19.52
N HIS A 5 -5.39 -4.02 19.64
CA HIS A 5 -4.65 -4.97 18.82
C HIS A 5 -5.36 -5.17 17.49
N ILE A 6 -4.64 -4.92 16.39
CA ILE A 6 -5.18 -5.03 15.04
C ILE A 6 -4.46 -6.13 14.29
N THR A 7 -5.23 -6.98 13.62
CA THR A 7 -4.71 -7.98 12.69
C THR A 7 -5.25 -7.67 11.29
N HIS A 8 -4.38 -7.78 10.29
CA HIS A 8 -4.77 -7.57 8.89
C HIS A 8 -5.80 -8.62 8.51
N SER A 9 -6.97 -8.19 8.05
CA SER A 9 -8.14 -9.05 7.88
C SER A 9 -8.47 -9.43 6.45
N PHE A 10 -7.75 -8.89 5.45
CA PHE A 10 -8.02 -9.21 4.06
C PHE A 10 -6.71 -9.49 3.30
N GLU A 11 -6.86 -10.20 2.19
CA GLU A 11 -5.74 -10.76 1.44
C GLU A 11 -5.01 -9.71 0.60
N PRO A 12 -3.72 -9.94 0.28
CA PRO A 12 -3.05 -9.15 -0.73
C PRO A 12 -3.68 -9.37 -2.10
N VAL A 13 -3.51 -8.40 -2.99
CA VAL A 13 -3.93 -8.53 -4.38
C VAL A 13 -2.67 -8.69 -5.23
N TYR A 14 -2.54 -9.83 -5.90
CA TYR A 14 -1.40 -10.12 -6.78
C TYR A 14 -1.69 -11.35 -7.62
N ASP A 15 -0.94 -11.51 -8.71
CA ASP A 15 -0.91 -12.73 -9.51
C ASP A 15 0.51 -12.95 -10.05
N GLU A 16 0.69 -14.00 -10.83
CA GLU A 16 2.00 -14.33 -11.40
C GLU A 16 2.50 -13.26 -12.38
N ASN A 17 1.63 -12.39 -12.87
CA ASN A 17 1.98 -11.33 -13.80
C ASN A 17 2.27 -10.00 -13.13
N SER A 18 2.17 -9.91 -11.81
CA SER A 18 2.47 -8.67 -11.08
C SER A 18 3.94 -8.30 -11.24
N ARG A 19 4.20 -7.03 -11.53
CA ARG A 19 5.55 -6.50 -11.77
C ARG A 19 6.02 -5.50 -10.74
N ILE A 20 5.10 -4.83 -10.06
CA ILE A 20 5.43 -3.96 -8.93
C ILE A 20 4.55 -4.34 -7.73
N LEU A 21 5.09 -4.09 -6.55
CA LEU A 21 4.37 -4.29 -5.30
C LEU A 21 4.33 -2.97 -4.55
N ILE A 22 3.12 -2.49 -4.26
CA ILE A 22 2.92 -1.28 -3.49
C ILE A 22 2.46 -1.67 -2.09
N LEU A 23 3.18 -1.21 -1.07
CA LEU A 23 2.90 -1.54 0.32
C LEU A 23 2.49 -0.29 1.09
N GLY A 24 1.36 -0.38 1.78
CA GLY A 24 0.99 0.59 2.81
C GLY A 24 1.47 0.12 4.17
N THR A 25 1.14 0.87 5.20
CA THR A 25 1.50 0.55 6.59
C THR A 25 0.54 -0.50 7.16
N LEU A 26 -0.71 -0.12 7.27
CA LEU A 26 -1.80 -0.89 7.88
C LEU A 26 -3.12 -0.33 7.35
N PRO A 27 -4.15 -1.15 7.13
CA PRO A 27 -5.42 -0.63 6.69
C PRO A 27 -6.00 0.39 7.67
N SER A 28 -6.55 1.50 7.12
CA SER A 28 -7.29 2.48 7.92
C SER A 28 -8.55 1.83 8.50
N VAL A 29 -9.23 2.53 9.42
CA VAL A 29 -10.52 2.06 9.95
C VAL A 29 -11.51 1.81 8.81
N ALA A 30 -11.62 2.74 7.85
CA ALA A 30 -12.51 2.58 6.69
C ALA A 30 -12.13 1.37 5.83
N SER A 31 -10.84 1.12 5.62
CA SER A 31 -10.38 -0.04 4.86
C SER A 31 -10.71 -1.36 5.57
N ARG A 32 -10.59 -1.40 6.90
CA ARG A 32 -10.94 -2.58 7.70
C ARG A 32 -12.44 -2.86 7.66
N GLU A 33 -13.26 -1.81 7.70
CA GLU A 33 -14.72 -1.94 7.61
C GLU A 33 -15.15 -2.44 6.24
N ASN A 34 -14.50 -2.00 5.17
CA ASN A 34 -14.82 -2.36 3.80
C ASN A 34 -14.05 -3.61 3.32
N ASN A 35 -13.12 -4.12 4.12
CA ASN A 35 -12.26 -5.26 3.79
C ASN A 35 -11.47 -5.05 2.50
N PHE A 36 -11.06 -3.80 2.22
CA PHE A 36 -10.21 -3.52 1.08
C PHE A 36 -9.35 -2.28 1.27
N TYR A 37 -8.31 -2.15 0.45
CA TYR A 37 -7.25 -1.15 0.58
C TYR A 37 -7.71 0.26 0.24
N TYR A 38 -7.18 1.23 0.99
CA TYR A 38 -7.37 2.66 0.73
C TYR A 38 -8.86 3.05 0.63
N GLY A 39 -9.64 2.56 1.60
CA GLY A 39 -11.09 2.72 1.61
C GLY A 39 -11.59 4.06 2.13
N HIS A 40 -10.73 4.90 2.72
CA HIS A 40 -11.12 6.23 3.18
C HIS A 40 -11.47 7.09 1.96
N LYS A 41 -12.63 7.76 2.00
CA LYS A 41 -13.15 8.53 0.84
C LYS A 41 -12.18 9.59 0.33
N GLN A 42 -11.37 10.17 1.22
CA GLN A 42 -10.43 11.23 0.88
C GLN A 42 -9.02 10.71 0.56
N ASN A 43 -8.79 9.40 0.65
CA ASN A 43 -7.52 8.85 0.23
C ASN A 43 -7.41 8.94 -1.29
N ARG A 44 -6.28 9.45 -1.76
CA ARG A 44 -6.08 9.76 -3.17
C ARG A 44 -5.53 8.59 -4.00
N PHE A 45 -5.35 7.42 -3.40
CA PHE A 45 -4.66 6.29 -4.04
C PHE A 45 -5.33 5.85 -5.35
N TRP A 46 -6.64 5.56 -5.29
CA TRP A 46 -7.35 5.04 -6.49
C TRP A 46 -7.47 6.09 -7.58
N LYS A 47 -7.73 7.34 -7.20
CA LYS A 47 -7.78 8.46 -8.15
C LYS A 47 -6.42 8.69 -8.81
N LEU A 48 -5.35 8.57 -8.01
CA LEU A 48 -3.97 8.73 -8.48
C LEU A 48 -3.60 7.64 -9.49
N LEU A 49 -3.87 6.37 -9.16
CA LEU A 49 -3.60 5.28 -10.09
C LEU A 49 -4.39 5.43 -11.39
N ALA A 50 -5.67 5.77 -11.29
CA ALA A 50 -6.51 5.97 -12.46
C ALA A 50 -5.92 7.05 -13.39
N TYR A 51 -5.46 8.15 -12.81
CA TYR A 51 -4.83 9.22 -13.57
C TYR A 51 -3.56 8.75 -14.26
N LEU A 52 -2.67 8.06 -13.53
CA LEU A 52 -1.38 7.61 -14.08
C LEU A 52 -1.56 6.54 -15.16
N LEU A 53 -2.57 5.70 -15.02
CA LEU A 53 -2.84 4.59 -15.94
C LEU A 53 -3.79 4.97 -17.08
N ASP A 54 -4.27 6.22 -17.08
CA ASP A 54 -5.24 6.73 -18.06
C ASP A 54 -6.50 5.84 -18.11
N GLU A 55 -7.08 5.60 -16.94
CA GLU A 55 -8.28 4.77 -16.78
C GLU A 55 -9.32 5.48 -15.91
N PRO A 56 -10.60 5.08 -16.00
CA PRO A 56 -11.63 5.59 -15.09
C PRO A 56 -11.31 5.26 -13.64
N VAL A 57 -11.71 6.13 -12.71
CA VAL A 57 -11.53 5.87 -11.28
C VAL A 57 -12.40 4.66 -10.88
N PRO A 58 -11.80 3.59 -10.33
CA PRO A 58 -12.57 2.43 -9.94
C PRO A 58 -13.40 2.73 -8.68
N GLU A 59 -14.63 2.25 -8.64
CA GLU A 59 -15.54 2.50 -7.52
C GLU A 59 -15.79 1.25 -6.69
N THR A 60 -15.90 0.09 -7.34
CA THR A 60 -16.15 -1.18 -6.65
C THR A 60 -14.84 -1.92 -6.39
N ILE A 61 -14.89 -2.88 -5.44
CA ILE A 61 -13.74 -3.75 -5.16
C ILE A 61 -13.35 -4.52 -6.41
N ASP A 62 -14.31 -5.03 -7.17
CA ASP A 62 -14.03 -5.77 -8.40
C ASP A 62 -13.35 -4.90 -9.46
N GLU A 63 -13.80 -3.65 -9.61
CA GLU A 63 -13.16 -2.69 -10.52
C GLU A 63 -11.74 -2.37 -10.08
N LYS A 64 -11.51 -2.22 -8.78
CA LYS A 64 -10.17 -1.97 -8.22
C LYS A 64 -9.23 -3.14 -8.50
N LYS A 65 -9.68 -4.36 -8.25
CA LYS A 65 -8.88 -5.56 -8.54
C LYS A 65 -8.59 -5.70 -10.03
N TYR A 66 -9.59 -5.46 -10.87
CA TYR A 66 -9.42 -5.52 -12.32
C TYR A 66 -8.34 -4.55 -12.80
N MET A 67 -8.39 -3.30 -12.30
CA MET A 67 -7.36 -2.30 -12.63
C MET A 67 -5.96 -2.77 -12.24
N LEU A 68 -5.81 -3.34 -11.03
CA LEU A 68 -4.53 -3.82 -10.55
C LEU A 68 -3.99 -4.97 -11.41
N PHE A 69 -4.80 -5.98 -11.67
CA PHE A 69 -4.38 -7.13 -12.47
C PHE A 69 -4.05 -6.75 -13.91
N LYS A 70 -4.89 -5.92 -14.53
CA LYS A 70 -4.69 -5.45 -15.90
C LYS A 70 -3.36 -4.72 -16.05
N ASN A 71 -2.94 -3.99 -15.02
CA ASN A 71 -1.74 -3.15 -15.06
C ASN A 71 -0.55 -3.76 -14.31
N HIS A 72 -0.62 -5.01 -13.93
CA HIS A 72 0.48 -5.76 -13.31
C HIS A 72 0.93 -5.18 -11.97
N ILE A 73 -0.02 -4.69 -11.17
CA ILE A 73 0.25 -4.07 -9.87
C ILE A 73 -0.24 -4.99 -8.76
N ALA A 74 0.66 -5.31 -7.82
CA ALA A 74 0.30 -5.99 -6.59
C ALA A 74 0.21 -4.98 -5.45
N ILE A 75 -0.69 -5.19 -4.51
CA ILE A 75 -0.78 -4.37 -3.30
C ILE A 75 -0.94 -5.22 -2.05
N TRP A 76 -0.34 -4.73 -0.97
CA TRP A 76 -0.49 -5.26 0.38
C TRP A 76 -0.08 -4.17 1.38
N ASP A 77 0.15 -4.57 2.63
CA ASP A 77 0.66 -3.69 3.68
C ASP A 77 1.87 -4.34 4.35
N VAL A 78 2.69 -3.52 5.02
CA VAL A 78 3.88 -4.00 5.72
C VAL A 78 3.51 -4.79 6.98
N ILE A 79 2.44 -4.39 7.66
CA ILE A 79 2.07 -4.92 8.98
C ILE A 79 0.99 -5.99 8.87
N GLN A 80 1.26 -7.16 9.42
CA GLN A 80 0.25 -8.22 9.62
C GLN A 80 -0.56 -7.97 10.88
N SER A 81 0.10 -7.60 11.96
CA SER A 81 -0.57 -7.24 13.21
C SER A 81 0.28 -6.28 14.03
N CYS A 82 -0.38 -5.49 14.86
CA CYS A 82 0.29 -4.57 15.78
C CYS A 82 -0.67 -4.07 16.84
N ASP A 83 -0.12 -3.30 17.79
CA ASP A 83 -0.93 -2.53 18.73
C ASP A 83 -0.87 -1.06 18.31
N ILE A 84 -2.01 -0.39 18.30
CA ILE A 84 -2.15 0.98 17.83
C ILE A 84 -3.22 1.72 18.64
N LYS A 85 -3.04 3.04 18.79
CA LYS A 85 -4.06 3.93 19.35
C LYS A 85 -4.78 4.64 18.21
N GLY A 86 -6.04 4.28 17.96
CA GLY A 86 -6.83 4.87 16.88
C GLY A 86 -6.16 4.70 15.52
N SER A 87 -5.89 5.82 14.82
CA SER A 87 -5.22 5.82 13.52
C SER A 87 -3.83 6.45 13.59
N SER A 88 -3.27 6.61 14.78
CA SER A 88 -1.99 7.29 14.96
C SER A 88 -0.81 6.38 14.60
N ASP A 89 -0.15 6.65 13.48
CA ASP A 89 1.04 5.91 13.04
C ASP A 89 2.16 5.92 14.11
N ASN A 90 2.28 7.02 14.85
CA ASN A 90 3.32 7.15 15.88
C ASN A 90 3.06 6.25 17.10
N SER A 91 1.84 5.77 17.29
CA SER A 91 1.50 4.88 18.40
C SER A 91 1.75 3.40 18.10
N ILE A 92 2.07 3.04 16.86
CA ILE A 92 2.25 1.65 16.43
C ILE A 92 3.39 1.00 17.21
N LYS A 93 3.11 -0.17 17.80
CA LYS A 93 4.10 -0.99 18.49
C LYS A 93 3.74 -2.47 18.38
N ASN A 94 4.70 -3.32 18.75
CA ASN A 94 4.54 -4.79 18.73
C ASN A 94 4.17 -5.29 17.33
N VAL A 95 4.93 -4.83 16.33
CA VAL A 95 4.69 -5.13 14.92
C VAL A 95 5.06 -6.56 14.58
N ARG A 96 4.14 -7.25 13.89
CA ARG A 96 4.42 -8.50 13.19
C ARG A 96 4.27 -8.19 11.70
N PRO A 97 5.33 -8.37 10.90
CA PRO A 97 5.26 -8.04 9.48
C PRO A 97 4.48 -9.09 8.69
N THR A 98 3.92 -8.67 7.57
CA THR A 98 3.36 -9.59 6.57
C THR A 98 4.49 -10.39 5.93
N ASP A 99 4.18 -11.58 5.41
CA ASP A 99 5.18 -12.36 4.68
C ASP A 99 5.06 -12.09 3.18
N ILE A 100 5.72 -11.01 2.73
CA ILE A 100 5.68 -10.61 1.33
C ILE A 100 6.49 -11.54 0.41
N ARG A 101 7.29 -12.46 0.97
CA ARG A 101 8.07 -13.40 0.16
C ARG A 101 7.18 -14.28 -0.71
N LYS A 102 5.96 -14.59 -0.25
CA LYS A 102 5.02 -15.38 -1.06
C LYS A 102 4.65 -14.67 -2.36
N ILE A 103 4.59 -13.33 -2.35
CA ILE A 103 4.33 -12.54 -3.56
C ILE A 103 5.57 -12.55 -4.44
N LEU A 104 6.75 -12.34 -3.85
CA LEU A 104 8.01 -12.28 -4.61
C LEU A 104 8.34 -13.60 -5.28
N GLU A 105 7.98 -14.72 -4.65
CA GLU A 105 8.23 -16.06 -5.19
C GLU A 105 7.25 -16.44 -6.32
N THR A 106 6.03 -15.91 -6.27
CA THR A 106 4.96 -16.22 -7.22
C THR A 106 5.00 -15.32 -8.45
N SER A 107 5.42 -14.07 -8.27
CA SER A 107 5.36 -13.02 -9.28
C SER A 107 6.75 -12.59 -9.73
N ASP A 108 6.81 -11.76 -10.77
CA ASP A 108 8.05 -11.17 -11.26
C ASP A 108 8.15 -9.70 -10.85
N ILE A 109 8.22 -9.47 -9.53
CA ILE A 109 8.27 -8.10 -8.98
C ILE A 109 9.62 -7.47 -9.31
N LYS A 110 9.58 -6.39 -10.07
CA LYS A 110 10.76 -5.61 -10.47
C LYS A 110 11.13 -4.56 -9.44
N GLN A 111 10.14 -4.00 -8.75
CA GLN A 111 10.36 -2.96 -7.75
C GLN A 111 9.27 -2.99 -6.70
N ILE A 112 9.67 -2.74 -5.45
CA ILE A 112 8.74 -2.53 -4.34
C ILE A 112 8.67 -1.03 -4.07
N TYR A 113 7.45 -0.53 -3.91
CA TYR A 113 7.18 0.87 -3.53
C TYR A 113 6.44 0.87 -2.20
N VAL A 114 6.77 1.83 -1.33
CA VAL A 114 6.09 1.99 -0.06
C VAL A 114 5.36 3.33 -0.03
N ASN A 115 4.12 3.30 0.40
CA ASN A 115 3.23 4.46 0.40
C ASN A 115 3.38 5.23 1.70
N GLY A 116 4.28 6.21 1.70
CA GLY A 116 4.54 7.09 2.83
C GLY A 116 5.78 6.71 3.63
N ASN A 117 6.26 7.67 4.42
CA ASN A 117 7.50 7.53 5.19
C ASN A 117 7.41 6.46 6.29
N LYS A 118 6.24 6.32 6.92
CA LYS A 118 6.05 5.32 7.99
C LYS A 118 6.16 3.91 7.41
N ALA A 119 5.50 3.65 6.28
CA ALA A 119 5.62 2.37 5.59
C ALA A 119 7.07 2.10 5.19
N GLY A 120 7.77 3.12 4.71
CA GLY A 120 9.19 3.01 4.34
C GLY A 120 10.07 2.64 5.51
N ALA A 121 9.89 3.27 6.66
CA ALA A 121 10.67 2.99 7.86
C ALA A 121 10.40 1.57 8.37
N LEU A 122 9.15 1.14 8.37
CA LEU A 122 8.76 -0.20 8.80
C LEU A 122 9.26 -1.27 7.82
N TYR A 123 9.20 -1.00 6.53
CA TYR A 123 9.75 -1.89 5.51
C TYR A 123 11.24 -2.12 5.75
N LYS A 124 12.01 -1.06 5.92
CA LYS A 124 13.45 -1.14 6.14
C LYS A 124 13.79 -1.96 7.39
N LYS A 125 12.99 -1.80 8.45
CA LYS A 125 13.23 -2.48 9.71
C LYS A 125 12.82 -3.97 9.69
N TYR A 126 11.66 -4.29 9.11
CA TYR A 126 11.06 -5.61 9.24
C TYR A 126 11.07 -6.45 7.96
N GLN A 127 11.04 -5.83 6.80
CA GLN A 127 10.91 -6.54 5.52
C GLN A 127 12.23 -6.65 4.76
N LEU A 128 13.00 -5.57 4.72
CA LEU A 128 14.27 -5.56 3.98
C LEU A 128 15.22 -6.68 4.40
N PRO A 129 15.39 -6.99 5.72
CA PRO A 129 16.25 -8.09 6.13
C PRO A 129 15.77 -9.46 5.62
N LEU A 130 14.48 -9.61 5.33
CA LEU A 130 13.91 -10.87 4.86
C LEU A 130 13.95 -11.00 3.34
N THR A 131 13.81 -9.89 2.63
CA THR A 131 13.69 -9.91 1.16
C THR A 131 14.99 -9.58 0.43
N GLY A 132 15.85 -8.79 1.07
CA GLY A 132 17.05 -8.25 0.41
C GLY A 132 16.75 -7.27 -0.70
N MET A 133 15.49 -6.87 -0.90
CA MET A 133 15.08 -6.00 -1.99
C MET A 133 14.75 -4.60 -1.44
N GLU A 134 15.49 -3.60 -1.94
CA GLU A 134 15.25 -2.21 -1.57
C GLU A 134 13.88 -1.73 -2.07
N ALA A 135 13.23 -0.88 -1.29
CA ALA A 135 11.95 -0.27 -1.66
C ALA A 135 12.14 1.22 -1.93
N VAL A 136 11.35 1.75 -2.87
CA VAL A 136 11.30 3.18 -3.14
C VAL A 136 10.16 3.77 -2.32
N THR A 137 10.46 4.78 -1.50
CA THR A 137 9.45 5.49 -0.71
C THR A 137 8.79 6.57 -1.54
N LEU A 138 7.46 6.51 -1.65
CA LEU A 138 6.67 7.52 -2.33
C LEU A 138 5.87 8.33 -1.31
N PRO A 139 5.53 9.59 -1.62
CA PRO A 139 4.75 10.41 -0.68
C PRO A 139 3.37 9.78 -0.43
N SER A 140 2.91 9.86 0.81
CA SER A 140 1.66 9.24 1.23
C SER A 140 0.44 9.80 0.48
N THR A 141 -0.45 8.91 0.05
CA THR A 141 -1.73 9.27 -0.56
C THR A 141 -2.79 9.62 0.48
N SER A 142 -2.50 9.42 1.76
CA SER A 142 -3.42 9.71 2.87
C SER A 142 -3.84 11.18 2.89
N PRO A 143 -5.11 11.48 3.24
CA PRO A 143 -5.54 12.86 3.44
C PRO A 143 -4.76 13.56 4.56
N ALA A 144 -4.16 12.81 5.50
CA ALA A 144 -3.30 13.37 6.54
C ALA A 144 -2.04 14.04 5.96
N ASN A 145 -1.64 13.69 4.74
CA ASN A 145 -0.52 14.30 4.03
C ASN A 145 -1.00 15.50 3.19
N ALA A 146 -1.69 16.43 3.83
CA ALA A 146 -2.37 17.54 3.16
C ALA A 146 -1.43 18.53 2.48
N ALA A 147 -0.16 18.58 2.89
CA ALA A 147 0.84 19.46 2.26
C ALA A 147 1.15 19.09 0.80
N TRP A 148 0.87 17.84 0.41
CA TRP A 148 1.07 17.38 -0.96
C TRP A 148 -0.22 17.55 -1.78
N SER A 149 -0.15 18.35 -2.85
CA SER A 149 -1.25 18.46 -3.78
C SER A 149 -1.39 17.19 -4.62
N PHE A 150 -2.54 17.02 -5.25
CA PHE A 150 -2.77 15.89 -6.15
C PHE A 150 -1.76 15.89 -7.31
N GLU A 151 -1.49 17.05 -7.89
CA GLU A 151 -0.51 17.18 -9.00
C GLU A 151 0.88 16.75 -8.57
N ARG A 152 1.32 17.17 -7.37
CA ARG A 152 2.62 16.77 -6.85
C ARG A 152 2.70 15.28 -6.59
N LEU A 153 1.62 14.68 -6.08
CA LEU A 153 1.55 13.24 -5.90
C LEU A 153 1.67 12.50 -7.23
N CYS A 154 0.93 12.94 -8.24
CA CYS A 154 0.98 12.32 -9.57
C CYS A 154 2.40 12.37 -10.15
N GLU A 155 3.08 13.50 -10.02
CA GLU A 155 4.45 13.64 -10.50
C GLU A 155 5.40 12.68 -9.79
N ALA A 156 5.33 12.63 -8.46
CA ALA A 156 6.20 11.75 -7.68
C ALA A 156 5.91 10.26 -7.93
N TRP A 157 4.63 9.90 -8.05
CA TRP A 157 4.21 8.51 -8.26
C TRP A 157 4.38 8.02 -9.70
N SER A 158 4.60 8.93 -10.66
CA SER A 158 4.77 8.55 -12.07
C SER A 158 5.90 7.56 -12.30
N ARG A 159 6.87 7.49 -11.40
CA ARG A 159 7.98 6.55 -11.49
C ARG A 159 7.56 5.08 -11.42
N ILE A 160 6.35 4.76 -10.92
CA ILE A 160 5.85 3.39 -10.93
C ILE A 160 5.65 2.85 -12.35
N LEU A 161 5.40 3.74 -13.31
CA LEU A 161 5.11 3.37 -14.70
C LEU A 161 6.30 2.71 -15.41
N VAL A 162 7.52 2.97 -14.94
CA VAL A 162 8.75 2.46 -15.56
C VAL A 162 8.81 0.93 -15.57
N ASN A 163 8.22 0.29 -14.57
CA ASN A 163 8.30 -1.18 -14.40
C ASN A 163 7.01 -1.91 -14.78
N LEU A 164 6.05 -1.22 -15.35
CA LEU A 164 4.78 -1.83 -15.76
C LEU A 164 4.78 -2.33 -17.20
#